data_2f0c525ab7d8f760bc674a64f938e403
#
_entry.id   2f0c525ab7d8f760bc674a64f938e403
#
_cell.length_a   1.000
_cell.length_b   1.000
_cell.length_c   1.000
_cell.angle_alpha   90.00
_cell.angle_beta   90.00
_cell.angle_gamma   90.00
#
_symmetry.space_group_name_H-M   'P 1'
#
loop_
_entity.id
_entity.type
_entity.pdbx_description
1 polymer ?
#
loop_
_entity_poly.entity_id
_entity_poly.type
_entity_poly.pdbx_seq_one_letter_code
_entity_poly.pdbx_strand_id
1 'polypeptide(L)'
;MHDSRADMRADFPAFRPRAPWWGGDLQTLRNTALRKLGTRFDFPGERLVLDAGDGSGDRLMALFNEGKSGQPLVVLIHGLTGCEGSSYMVNTARHLTGLGYPVMRLNMRGAGPSADCCGQRYHAGRGQDIAAALAALDPVMLGCGVMLAGYSLGGSILLNFLAHHADTFPVRAAVTVSAPIDLAECSRRILGFRNFIYHRYLIDRMKNDWAGAALGERQRTALVEVRTIWEFDDRLVAPANGFGTADNYYTECSGARVLPGLKIPTLMIHAANDPWIPAKSYRAVDWDSNAKLTPLLASGG
;
A
#
# COMPACT_ATOMS: atom_id res chain seq x y z
N MET A 1 -8.44 30.71 19.24
CA MET A 1 -8.93 29.77 18.22
C MET A 1 -8.86 28.38 18.81
N HIS A 2 -9.98 27.74 19.11
CA HIS A 2 -10.04 26.36 19.63
C HIS A 2 -9.47 25.44 18.54
N ASP A 3 -8.53 24.59 18.91
CA ASP A 3 -7.90 23.61 18.01
C ASP A 3 -8.95 22.58 17.57
N SER A 4 -9.59 22.85 16.44
CA SER A 4 -10.62 21.96 15.86
C SER A 4 -10.09 20.56 15.49
N ARG A 5 -8.77 20.36 15.46
CA ARG A 5 -8.12 19.08 15.19
C ARG A 5 -7.98 18.22 16.44
N ALA A 6 -7.83 18.82 17.61
CA ALA A 6 -7.88 18.07 18.88
C ALA A 6 -9.28 17.44 19.07
N ASP A 7 -10.35 18.14 18.68
CA ASP A 7 -11.70 17.62 18.72
C ASP A 7 -11.95 16.50 17.70
N MET A 8 -11.40 16.58 16.46
CA MET A 8 -11.54 15.50 15.47
C MET A 8 -10.82 14.21 15.89
N ARG A 9 -9.73 14.29 16.68
CA ARG A 9 -9.06 13.10 17.25
C ARG A 9 -9.90 12.39 18.31
N ALA A 10 -10.81 13.10 18.96
CA ALA A 10 -11.74 12.55 19.94
C ALA A 10 -12.84 11.67 19.32
N ASP A 11 -13.13 11.83 18.02
CA ASP A 11 -14.21 11.12 17.32
C ASP A 11 -13.83 9.70 16.85
N PHE A 12 -12.54 9.35 16.86
CA PHE A 12 -12.11 8.02 16.47
C PHE A 12 -12.12 7.07 17.68
N PRO A 13 -12.78 5.90 17.57
CA PRO A 13 -12.78 4.94 18.66
C PRO A 13 -11.36 4.44 18.94
N ALA A 14 -11.02 4.38 20.23
CA ALA A 14 -9.72 3.84 20.66
C ALA A 14 -9.56 2.39 20.17
N PHE A 15 -8.41 2.07 19.59
CA PHE A 15 -8.11 0.69 19.22
C PHE A 15 -8.05 -0.20 20.44
N ARG A 16 -8.80 -1.32 20.43
CA ARG A 16 -8.82 -2.33 21.49
C ARG A 16 -8.41 -3.69 20.92
N PRO A 17 -7.22 -4.20 21.26
CA PRO A 17 -6.79 -5.50 20.79
C PRO A 17 -7.69 -6.60 21.37
N ARG A 18 -8.01 -7.60 20.56
CA ARG A 18 -8.76 -8.79 21.02
C ARG A 18 -7.79 -9.89 21.44
N ALA A 19 -8.10 -10.58 22.54
CA ALA A 19 -7.33 -11.74 22.97
C ALA A 19 -7.27 -12.81 21.85
N PRO A 20 -6.16 -13.52 21.68
CA PRO A 20 -4.86 -13.41 22.36
C PRO A 20 -3.89 -12.43 21.66
N TRP A 21 -4.36 -11.59 20.75
CA TRP A 21 -3.56 -10.77 19.82
C TRP A 21 -3.16 -9.44 20.48
N TRP A 22 -2.40 -9.49 21.57
CA TRP A 22 -1.92 -8.31 22.26
C TRP A 22 -0.52 -7.90 21.79
N GLY A 23 -0.35 -6.59 21.55
CA GLY A 23 0.92 -6.00 21.07
C GLY A 23 1.15 -6.12 19.58
N GLY A 24 2.07 -5.31 19.06
CA GLY A 24 2.29 -5.13 17.61
C GLY A 24 2.70 -6.42 16.88
N ASP A 25 3.53 -7.27 17.51
CA ASP A 25 3.97 -8.52 16.86
C ASP A 25 2.83 -9.51 16.66
N LEU A 26 2.01 -9.75 17.68
CA LEU A 26 0.87 -10.67 17.56
C LEU A 26 -0.19 -10.14 16.61
N GLN A 27 -0.44 -8.83 16.60
CA GLN A 27 -1.34 -8.21 15.63
C GLN A 27 -0.82 -8.39 14.20
N THR A 28 0.46 -8.17 13.97
CA THR A 28 1.11 -8.34 12.66
C THR A 28 1.02 -9.79 12.17
N LEU A 29 1.25 -10.77 13.06
CA LEU A 29 1.23 -12.20 12.72
C LEU A 29 -0.17 -12.82 12.66
N ARG A 30 -1.17 -12.14 13.21
CA ARG A 30 -2.54 -12.66 13.37
C ARG A 30 -3.09 -13.30 12.10
N ASN A 31 -3.07 -12.59 10.99
CA ASN A 31 -3.66 -13.08 9.76
C ASN A 31 -2.88 -14.26 9.16
N THR A 32 -1.56 -14.29 9.34
CA THR A 32 -0.73 -15.44 8.96
C THR A 32 -1.06 -16.66 9.80
N ALA A 33 -1.23 -16.50 11.11
CA ALA A 33 -1.63 -17.56 12.03
C ALA A 33 -3.02 -18.11 11.67
N LEU A 34 -4.01 -17.22 11.47
CA LEU A 34 -5.37 -17.63 11.10
C LEU A 34 -5.40 -18.41 9.77
N ARG A 35 -4.62 -18.01 8.76
CA ARG A 35 -4.49 -18.80 7.51
C ARG A 35 -3.93 -20.19 7.75
N LYS A 36 -2.89 -20.31 8.58
CA LYS A 36 -2.31 -21.62 8.95
C LYS A 36 -3.31 -22.50 9.71
N LEU A 37 -4.24 -21.89 10.45
CA LEU A 37 -5.34 -22.58 11.15
C LEU A 37 -6.54 -22.86 10.24
N GLY A 38 -6.41 -22.68 8.93
CA GLY A 38 -7.45 -23.02 7.96
C GLY A 38 -8.49 -21.94 7.69
N THR A 39 -8.34 -20.74 8.26
CA THR A 39 -9.24 -19.62 7.93
C THR A 39 -9.02 -19.21 6.47
N ARG A 40 -10.08 -19.36 5.67
CA ARG A 40 -10.08 -18.91 4.27
C ARG A 40 -10.53 -17.44 4.22
N PHE A 41 -9.73 -16.64 3.55
CA PHE A 41 -10.10 -15.28 3.18
C PHE A 41 -10.44 -15.31 1.68
N ASP A 42 -11.72 -15.48 1.38
CA ASP A 42 -12.23 -15.48 0.02
C ASP A 42 -13.42 -14.52 -0.08
N PHE A 43 -13.40 -13.71 -1.12
CA PHE A 43 -14.50 -12.79 -1.45
C PHE A 43 -14.48 -12.62 -2.96
N PRO A 44 -15.29 -13.40 -3.70
CA PRO A 44 -15.32 -13.36 -5.16
C PRO A 44 -15.77 -11.99 -5.66
N GLY A 45 -15.47 -11.72 -6.92
CA GLY A 45 -15.84 -10.49 -7.60
C GLY A 45 -15.66 -10.66 -9.11
N GLU A 46 -16.07 -9.69 -9.87
CA GLU A 46 -15.82 -9.59 -11.30
C GLU A 46 -14.33 -9.33 -11.56
N ARG A 47 -13.75 -10.07 -12.50
CA ARG A 47 -12.35 -9.89 -12.91
C ARG A 47 -12.24 -8.75 -13.90
N LEU A 48 -11.51 -7.71 -13.53
CA LEU A 48 -11.13 -6.64 -14.43
C LEU A 48 -9.68 -6.85 -14.91
N VAL A 49 -9.45 -6.58 -16.21
CA VAL A 49 -8.15 -6.60 -16.86
C VAL A 49 -7.90 -5.20 -17.39
N LEU A 50 -6.95 -4.49 -16.80
CA LEU A 50 -6.73 -3.07 -17.01
C LEU A 50 -5.35 -2.87 -17.68
N ASP A 51 -5.28 -2.14 -18.78
CA ASP A 51 -4.03 -1.80 -19.44
C ASP A 51 -3.21 -0.85 -18.56
N ALA A 52 -1.90 -1.08 -18.47
CA ALA A 52 -1.00 -0.19 -17.73
C ALA A 52 -0.75 1.15 -18.43
N GLY A 53 -1.14 1.30 -19.69
CA GLY A 53 -1.17 2.56 -20.42
C GLY A 53 0.19 3.18 -20.75
N ASP A 54 1.30 2.50 -20.47
CA ASP A 54 2.67 3.02 -20.63
C ASP A 54 3.44 2.41 -21.81
N GLY A 55 2.76 1.64 -22.66
CA GLY A 55 3.35 0.97 -23.81
C GLY A 55 4.17 -0.29 -23.48
N SER A 56 4.25 -0.69 -22.22
CA SER A 56 4.96 -1.92 -21.79
C SER A 56 4.23 -3.21 -22.21
N GLY A 57 2.92 -3.13 -22.46
CA GLY A 57 2.05 -4.28 -22.64
C GLY A 57 1.65 -4.96 -21.34
N ASP A 58 2.08 -4.45 -20.18
CA ASP A 58 1.70 -4.95 -18.85
C ASP A 58 0.20 -4.71 -18.59
N ARG A 59 -0.45 -5.65 -17.92
CA ARG A 59 -1.85 -5.57 -17.53
C ARG A 59 -2.04 -5.76 -16.04
N LEU A 60 -2.78 -4.83 -15.43
CA LEU A 60 -3.14 -4.90 -14.03
C LEU A 60 -4.45 -5.69 -13.88
N MET A 61 -4.46 -6.62 -12.96
CA MET A 61 -5.67 -7.37 -12.62
C MET A 61 -6.34 -6.79 -11.39
N ALA A 62 -7.66 -6.72 -11.40
CA ALA A 62 -8.42 -6.33 -10.22
C ALA A 62 -9.64 -7.24 -10.02
N LEU A 63 -10.15 -7.29 -8.79
CA LEU A 63 -11.47 -7.85 -8.49
C LEU A 63 -12.42 -6.72 -8.11
N PHE A 64 -13.52 -6.61 -8.84
CA PHE A 64 -14.57 -5.64 -8.60
C PHE A 64 -15.77 -6.30 -7.92
N ASN A 65 -16.30 -5.64 -6.91
CA ASN A 65 -17.55 -5.97 -6.25
C ASN A 65 -18.51 -4.79 -6.39
N GLU A 66 -19.65 -5.05 -7.01
CA GLU A 66 -20.67 -4.05 -7.21
C GLU A 66 -21.24 -3.54 -5.87
N GLY A 67 -21.65 -2.27 -5.86
CA GLY A 67 -22.29 -1.60 -4.73
C GLY A 67 -23.64 -1.02 -5.10
N LYS A 68 -24.18 -0.18 -4.22
CA LYS A 68 -25.42 0.56 -4.47
C LYS A 68 -25.15 1.74 -5.41
N SER A 69 -26.12 2.06 -6.26
CA SER A 69 -26.08 3.25 -7.11
C SER A 69 -25.88 4.52 -6.27
N GLY A 70 -25.13 5.48 -6.80
CA GLY A 70 -24.86 6.77 -6.16
C GLY A 70 -23.73 6.75 -5.12
N GLN A 71 -23.09 5.61 -4.86
CA GLN A 71 -21.93 5.51 -3.99
C GLN A 71 -20.61 5.69 -4.77
N PRO A 72 -19.60 6.36 -4.19
CA PRO A 72 -18.28 6.46 -4.80
C PRO A 72 -17.57 5.08 -4.86
N LEU A 73 -16.77 4.87 -5.91
CA LEU A 73 -15.93 3.69 -6.01
C LEU A 73 -14.83 3.71 -4.94
N VAL A 74 -14.66 2.62 -4.21
CA VAL A 74 -13.53 2.45 -3.30
C VAL A 74 -12.48 1.55 -3.91
N VAL A 75 -11.25 2.07 -4.10
CA VAL A 75 -10.11 1.31 -4.62
C VAL A 75 -9.17 0.93 -3.48
N LEU A 76 -8.94 -0.35 -3.31
CA LEU A 76 -8.04 -0.89 -2.30
C LEU A 76 -6.69 -1.29 -2.93
N ILE A 77 -5.58 -0.86 -2.30
CA ILE A 77 -4.21 -1.06 -2.78
C ILE A 77 -3.44 -1.83 -1.72
N HIS A 78 -2.94 -3.01 -2.10
CA HIS A 78 -2.25 -3.91 -1.18
C HIS A 78 -0.81 -3.45 -0.85
N GLY A 79 -0.26 -3.99 0.24
CA GLY A 79 1.13 -3.77 0.65
C GLY A 79 2.14 -4.68 -0.06
N LEU A 80 3.40 -4.59 0.40
CA LEU A 80 4.51 -5.40 -0.11
C LEU A 80 4.19 -6.89 -0.04
N THR A 81 4.45 -7.61 -1.11
CA THR A 81 4.17 -9.05 -1.28
C THR A 81 2.70 -9.45 -1.06
N GLY A 82 1.79 -8.48 -1.13
CA GLY A 82 0.35 -8.70 -1.05
C GLY A 82 -0.31 -8.89 -2.42
N CYS A 83 -1.64 -9.08 -2.39
CA CYS A 83 -2.50 -9.13 -3.57
C CYS A 83 -3.96 -8.88 -3.16
N GLU A 84 -4.87 -8.89 -4.12
CA GLU A 84 -6.33 -8.79 -3.92
C GLU A 84 -6.90 -9.78 -2.89
N GLY A 85 -6.25 -10.96 -2.74
CA GLY A 85 -6.62 -12.02 -1.79
C GLY A 85 -5.97 -11.89 -0.41
N SER A 86 -5.23 -10.81 -0.13
CA SER A 86 -4.71 -10.53 1.21
C SER A 86 -5.86 -10.34 2.19
N SER A 87 -5.75 -10.90 3.40
CA SER A 87 -6.85 -10.92 4.38
C SER A 87 -7.42 -9.54 4.71
N TYR A 88 -6.57 -8.54 4.82
CA TYR A 88 -7.01 -7.15 5.07
C TYR A 88 -7.76 -6.58 3.86
N MET A 89 -7.32 -6.86 2.62
CA MET A 89 -8.02 -6.47 1.39
C MET A 89 -9.43 -7.09 1.34
N VAL A 90 -9.49 -8.40 1.56
CA VAL A 90 -10.76 -9.15 1.55
C VAL A 90 -11.72 -8.68 2.63
N ASN A 91 -11.23 -8.51 3.86
CA ASN A 91 -12.08 -8.09 4.98
C ASN A 91 -12.60 -6.66 4.79
N THR A 92 -11.75 -5.75 4.31
CA THR A 92 -12.17 -4.36 4.01
C THR A 92 -13.17 -4.33 2.86
N ALA A 93 -12.91 -5.08 1.77
CA ALA A 93 -13.84 -5.15 0.64
C ALA A 93 -15.19 -5.69 1.08
N ARG A 94 -15.24 -6.80 1.82
CA ARG A 94 -16.49 -7.38 2.33
C ARG A 94 -17.25 -6.40 3.21
N HIS A 95 -16.55 -5.70 4.10
CA HIS A 95 -17.18 -4.69 4.98
C HIS A 95 -17.78 -3.54 4.20
N LEU A 96 -17.01 -2.93 3.31
CA LEU A 96 -17.45 -1.78 2.51
C LEU A 96 -18.59 -2.14 1.53
N THR A 97 -18.48 -3.30 0.87
CA THR A 97 -19.58 -3.78 0.02
C THR A 97 -20.85 -4.04 0.85
N GLY A 98 -20.70 -4.57 2.07
CA GLY A 98 -21.83 -4.72 3.01
C GLY A 98 -22.49 -3.39 3.39
N LEU A 99 -21.73 -2.30 3.37
CA LEU A 99 -22.25 -0.93 3.54
C LEU A 99 -22.84 -0.33 2.25
N GLY A 100 -22.66 -1.01 1.11
CA GLY A 100 -23.20 -0.61 -0.18
C GLY A 100 -22.21 0.11 -1.10
N TYR A 101 -20.94 0.22 -0.75
CA TYR A 101 -19.94 0.80 -1.64
C TYR A 101 -19.51 -0.18 -2.74
N PRO A 102 -19.39 0.27 -4.01
CA PRO A 102 -18.64 -0.50 -5.01
C PRO A 102 -17.15 -0.52 -4.63
N VAL A 103 -16.52 -1.70 -4.70
CA VAL A 103 -15.14 -1.88 -4.24
C VAL A 103 -14.30 -2.57 -5.30
N MET A 104 -13.15 -1.99 -5.63
CA MET A 104 -12.13 -2.60 -6.49
C MET A 104 -10.87 -2.93 -5.68
N ARG A 105 -10.47 -4.20 -5.67
CA ARG A 105 -9.20 -4.68 -5.10
C ARG A 105 -8.17 -4.77 -6.21
N LEU A 106 -7.30 -3.77 -6.30
CA LEU A 106 -6.28 -3.67 -7.35
C LEU A 106 -5.05 -4.50 -6.99
N ASN A 107 -4.59 -5.34 -7.92
CA ASN A 107 -3.25 -5.90 -7.84
C ASN A 107 -2.27 -4.98 -8.55
N MET A 108 -1.25 -4.55 -7.83
CA MET A 108 -0.19 -3.75 -8.40
C MET A 108 0.62 -4.56 -9.42
N ARG A 109 1.38 -3.89 -10.24
CA ARG A 109 2.16 -4.47 -11.34
C ARG A 109 3.02 -5.64 -10.88
N GLY A 110 2.79 -6.82 -11.44
CA GLY A 110 3.50 -8.03 -11.12
C GLY A 110 3.15 -8.67 -9.77
N ALA A 111 2.04 -8.25 -9.13
CA ALA A 111 1.56 -8.84 -7.89
C ALA A 111 0.33 -9.73 -8.12
N GLY A 112 0.22 -10.84 -7.40
CA GLY A 112 -0.90 -11.76 -7.49
C GLY A 112 -1.22 -12.15 -8.94
N PRO A 113 -2.48 -12.10 -9.39
CA PRO A 113 -2.84 -12.40 -10.78
C PRO A 113 -2.20 -11.50 -11.85
N SER A 114 -1.72 -10.29 -11.49
CA SER A 114 -0.96 -9.44 -12.43
C SER A 114 0.44 -9.97 -12.71
N ALA A 115 0.96 -10.93 -11.94
CA ALA A 115 2.31 -11.46 -12.09
C ALA A 115 2.57 -12.06 -13.47
N ASP A 116 1.59 -12.81 -14.00
CA ASP A 116 1.68 -13.50 -15.29
C ASP A 116 1.48 -12.55 -16.50
N CYS A 117 1.00 -11.33 -16.23
CA CYS A 117 0.68 -10.33 -17.25
C CYS A 117 1.58 -9.11 -17.20
N CYS A 118 2.63 -9.12 -16.38
CA CYS A 118 3.53 -7.99 -16.19
C CYS A 118 4.99 -8.44 -16.25
N GLY A 119 5.77 -7.80 -17.14
CA GLY A 119 7.23 -7.93 -17.15
C GLY A 119 7.90 -7.14 -16.05
N GLN A 120 7.31 -6.02 -15.66
CA GLN A 120 7.80 -5.14 -14.61
C GLN A 120 7.20 -5.46 -13.23
N ARG A 121 7.75 -4.83 -12.18
CA ARG A 121 7.29 -4.99 -10.79
C ARG A 121 7.01 -3.63 -10.14
N TYR A 122 6.06 -3.61 -9.19
CA TYR A 122 5.71 -2.40 -8.47
C TYR A 122 6.78 -2.00 -7.44
N HIS A 123 6.79 -0.72 -7.10
CA HIS A 123 7.64 -0.11 -6.07
C HIS A 123 6.90 1.09 -5.45
N ALA A 124 7.44 1.67 -4.37
CA ALA A 124 6.76 2.72 -3.60
C ALA A 124 6.35 3.96 -4.41
N GLY A 125 7.11 4.31 -5.44
CA GLY A 125 6.82 5.45 -6.32
C GLY A 125 5.85 5.16 -7.46
N ARG A 126 5.30 3.95 -7.60
CA ARG A 126 4.52 3.52 -8.78
C ARG A 126 3.06 4.00 -8.76
N GLY A 127 2.85 5.29 -8.44
CA GLY A 127 1.53 5.92 -8.44
C GLY A 127 0.85 5.94 -9.81
N GLN A 128 1.62 5.97 -10.90
CA GLN A 128 1.10 5.92 -12.27
C GLN A 128 0.29 4.65 -12.57
N ASP A 129 0.54 3.53 -11.89
CA ASP A 129 -0.26 2.32 -12.09
C ASP A 129 -1.69 2.48 -11.53
N ILE A 130 -1.87 3.26 -10.46
CA ILE A 130 -3.21 3.62 -9.96
C ILE A 130 -3.91 4.52 -10.99
N ALA A 131 -3.19 5.49 -11.55
CA ALA A 131 -3.73 6.38 -12.58
C ALA A 131 -4.17 5.58 -13.82
N ALA A 132 -3.31 4.67 -14.30
CA ALA A 132 -3.63 3.80 -15.43
C ALA A 132 -4.85 2.91 -15.14
N ALA A 133 -4.92 2.31 -13.95
CA ALA A 133 -6.06 1.49 -13.57
C ALA A 133 -7.37 2.30 -13.57
N LEU A 134 -7.37 3.53 -13.04
CA LEU A 134 -8.54 4.40 -13.05
C LEU A 134 -8.91 4.86 -14.46
N ALA A 135 -7.92 5.17 -15.30
CA ALA A 135 -8.15 5.60 -16.70
C ALA A 135 -8.72 4.47 -17.58
N ALA A 136 -8.43 3.21 -17.25
CA ALA A 136 -8.92 2.04 -17.98
C ALA A 136 -10.35 1.61 -17.57
N LEU A 137 -10.92 2.22 -16.51
CA LEU A 137 -12.30 1.93 -16.09
C LEU A 137 -13.32 2.65 -16.99
N ASP A 138 -14.53 2.07 -17.07
CA ASP A 138 -15.67 2.80 -17.64
C ASP A 138 -15.88 4.11 -16.84
N PRO A 139 -15.95 5.26 -17.50
CA PRO A 139 -16.19 6.56 -16.85
C PRO A 139 -17.43 6.58 -15.94
N VAL A 140 -18.45 5.77 -16.22
CA VAL A 140 -19.64 5.61 -15.37
C VAL A 140 -19.27 5.13 -13.96
N MET A 141 -18.26 4.26 -13.82
CA MET A 141 -17.79 3.78 -12.51
C MET A 141 -17.17 4.89 -11.67
N LEU A 142 -16.68 5.96 -12.30
CA LEU A 142 -16.04 7.11 -11.63
C LEU A 142 -17.04 8.27 -11.38
N GLY A 143 -18.26 8.19 -11.94
CA GLY A 143 -19.23 9.29 -11.92
C GLY A 143 -19.62 9.79 -10.53
N CYS A 144 -19.62 8.93 -9.52
CA CYS A 144 -19.87 9.30 -8.12
C CYS A 144 -18.59 9.65 -7.33
N GLY A 145 -17.44 9.73 -8.01
CA GLY A 145 -16.14 9.97 -7.40
C GLY A 145 -15.47 8.69 -6.90
N VAL A 146 -14.21 8.83 -6.50
CA VAL A 146 -13.35 7.73 -6.07
C VAL A 146 -12.80 8.00 -4.67
N MET A 147 -12.79 6.97 -3.83
CA MET A 147 -12.03 6.93 -2.58
C MET A 147 -10.96 5.85 -2.67
N LEU A 148 -9.78 6.09 -2.11
CA LEU A 148 -8.66 5.15 -2.19
C LEU A 148 -8.19 4.76 -0.80
N ALA A 149 -7.84 3.48 -0.62
CA ALA A 149 -7.24 3.02 0.63
C ALA A 149 -6.00 2.17 0.33
N GLY A 150 -4.84 2.61 0.83
CA GLY A 150 -3.54 1.96 0.65
C GLY A 150 -2.98 1.38 1.94
N TYR A 151 -2.53 0.14 1.91
CA TYR A 151 -1.97 -0.57 3.06
C TYR A 151 -0.46 -0.71 2.92
N SER A 152 0.28 -0.39 3.99
CA SER A 152 1.75 -0.53 4.00
C SER A 152 2.38 0.12 2.75
N LEU A 153 3.18 -0.59 1.95
CA LEU A 153 3.76 -0.08 0.70
C LEU A 153 2.69 0.47 -0.26
N GLY A 154 1.49 -0.12 -0.30
CA GLY A 154 0.36 0.41 -1.07
C GLY A 154 -0.06 1.81 -0.62
N GLY A 155 0.13 2.14 0.66
CA GLY A 155 -0.05 3.49 1.18
C GLY A 155 1.00 4.46 0.64
N SER A 156 2.27 4.05 0.52
CA SER A 156 3.33 4.88 -0.10
C SER A 156 3.05 5.11 -1.59
N ILE A 157 2.62 4.06 -2.31
CA ILE A 157 2.20 4.17 -3.72
C ILE A 157 1.03 5.15 -3.85
N LEU A 158 0.05 5.05 -2.97
CA LEU A 158 -1.10 5.96 -2.93
C LEU A 158 -0.68 7.41 -2.70
N LEU A 159 0.23 7.68 -1.75
CA LEU A 159 0.74 9.04 -1.50
C LEU A 159 1.42 9.62 -2.75
N ASN A 160 2.22 8.82 -3.46
CA ASN A 160 2.85 9.24 -4.72
C ASN A 160 1.79 9.46 -5.83
N PHE A 161 0.75 8.62 -5.91
CA PHE A 161 -0.38 8.87 -6.81
C PHE A 161 -1.08 10.20 -6.48
N LEU A 162 -1.39 10.45 -5.21
CA LEU A 162 -2.08 11.66 -4.78
C LEU A 162 -1.29 12.93 -5.11
N ALA A 163 0.04 12.85 -5.03
CA ALA A 163 0.92 13.99 -5.30
C ALA A 163 1.06 14.31 -6.80
N HIS A 164 1.02 13.29 -7.66
CA HIS A 164 1.45 13.46 -9.05
C HIS A 164 0.35 13.21 -10.09
N HIS A 165 -0.74 12.51 -9.71
CA HIS A 165 -1.74 12.05 -10.68
C HIS A 165 -3.19 12.31 -10.27
N ALA A 166 -3.49 12.60 -9.00
CA ALA A 166 -4.86 12.64 -8.50
C ALA A 166 -5.71 13.78 -9.10
N ASP A 167 -5.10 14.88 -9.52
CA ASP A 167 -5.80 16.05 -10.09
C ASP A 167 -6.58 15.70 -11.37
N THR A 168 -6.27 14.59 -12.04
CA THR A 168 -6.93 14.14 -13.28
C THR A 168 -8.13 13.23 -13.06
N PHE A 169 -8.40 12.86 -11.80
CA PHE A 169 -9.48 11.95 -11.45
C PHE A 169 -10.40 12.56 -10.36
N PRO A 170 -11.67 12.14 -10.28
CA PRO A 170 -12.62 12.66 -9.28
C PRO A 170 -12.36 12.07 -7.89
N VAL A 171 -11.11 12.16 -7.39
CA VAL A 171 -10.72 11.64 -6.08
C VAL A 171 -11.29 12.50 -4.98
N ARG A 172 -12.10 11.91 -4.09
CA ARG A 172 -12.78 12.60 -2.98
C ARG A 172 -12.01 12.53 -1.67
N ALA A 173 -11.44 11.37 -1.37
CA ALA A 173 -10.69 11.12 -0.14
C ALA A 173 -9.73 9.95 -0.28
N ALA A 174 -8.74 9.90 0.60
CA ALA A 174 -7.81 8.79 0.67
C ALA A 174 -7.55 8.35 2.12
N VAL A 175 -7.18 7.08 2.29
CA VAL A 175 -6.76 6.51 3.57
C VAL A 175 -5.46 5.75 3.37
N THR A 176 -4.48 5.98 4.22
CA THR A 176 -3.29 5.12 4.31
C THR A 176 -3.27 4.40 5.65
N VAL A 177 -2.93 3.12 5.63
CA VAL A 177 -2.80 2.31 6.84
C VAL A 177 -1.39 1.78 6.94
N SER A 178 -0.65 2.20 7.97
CA SER A 178 0.74 1.83 8.22
C SER A 178 1.63 1.98 6.98
N ALA A 179 1.56 3.15 6.31
CA ALA A 179 2.40 3.43 5.15
C ALA A 179 3.85 3.74 5.57
N PRO A 180 4.89 3.14 4.94
CA PRO A 180 6.28 3.56 5.13
C PRO A 180 6.51 4.92 4.47
N ILE A 181 6.24 6.00 5.22
CA ILE A 181 6.42 7.38 4.72
C ILE A 181 7.88 7.81 4.63
N ASP A 182 8.77 7.11 5.33
CA ASP A 182 10.23 7.20 5.24
C ASP A 182 10.78 5.80 4.95
N LEU A 183 11.08 5.54 3.67
CA LEU A 183 11.53 4.22 3.21
C LEU A 183 12.89 3.83 3.77
N ALA A 184 13.83 4.79 3.87
CA ALA A 184 15.16 4.55 4.40
C ALA A 184 15.11 4.14 5.87
N GLU A 185 14.28 4.81 6.66
CA GLU A 185 14.10 4.48 8.08
C GLU A 185 13.41 3.13 8.27
N CYS A 186 12.42 2.80 7.43
CA CYS A 186 11.76 1.50 7.47
C CYS A 186 12.72 0.38 7.08
N SER A 187 13.55 0.57 6.05
CA SER A 187 14.60 -0.38 5.65
C SER A 187 15.59 -0.63 6.78
N ARG A 188 16.09 0.43 7.43
CA ARG A 188 16.98 0.33 8.60
C ARG A 188 16.31 -0.38 9.78
N ARG A 189 15.03 -0.08 10.05
CA ARG A 189 14.27 -0.68 11.15
C ARG A 189 14.12 -2.18 10.97
N ILE A 190 13.80 -2.63 9.77
CA ILE A 190 13.55 -4.06 9.50
C ILE A 190 14.84 -4.88 9.52
N LEU A 191 16.00 -4.24 9.23
CA LEU A 191 17.33 -4.86 9.35
C LEU A 191 17.78 -5.05 10.80
N GLY A 192 17.14 -4.38 11.76
CA GLY A 192 17.46 -4.50 13.17
C GLY A 192 17.29 -5.94 13.69
N PHE A 193 18.15 -6.36 14.62
CA PHE A 193 18.18 -7.72 15.19
C PHE A 193 16.81 -8.23 15.66
N ARG A 194 16.00 -7.36 16.27
CA ARG A 194 14.63 -7.68 16.71
C ARG A 194 13.73 -8.17 15.55
N ASN A 195 13.97 -7.68 14.34
CA ASN A 195 13.15 -7.95 13.17
C ASN A 195 13.74 -9.03 12.25
N PHE A 196 14.79 -9.75 12.66
CA PHE A 196 15.49 -10.73 11.82
C PHE A 196 14.56 -11.75 11.16
N ILE A 197 13.59 -12.29 11.91
CA ILE A 197 12.63 -13.27 11.36
C ILE A 197 11.70 -12.62 10.33
N TYR A 198 11.21 -11.40 10.60
CA TYR A 198 10.37 -10.65 9.67
C TYR A 198 11.14 -10.28 8.40
N HIS A 199 12.37 -9.81 8.57
CA HIS A 199 13.25 -9.46 7.46
C HIS A 199 13.49 -10.67 6.54
N ARG A 200 13.85 -11.82 7.10
CA ARG A 200 14.07 -13.06 6.33
C ARG A 200 12.80 -13.48 5.58
N TYR A 201 11.66 -13.46 6.25
CA TYR A 201 10.39 -13.77 5.62
C TYR A 201 10.06 -12.84 4.45
N LEU A 202 10.27 -11.52 4.62
CA LEU A 202 9.98 -10.54 3.58
C LEU A 202 10.93 -10.68 2.39
N ILE A 203 12.24 -10.81 2.61
CA ILE A 203 13.20 -10.94 1.51
C ILE A 203 12.95 -12.20 0.68
N ASP A 204 12.59 -13.32 1.31
CA ASP A 204 12.26 -14.55 0.60
C ASP A 204 11.01 -14.37 -0.27
N ARG A 205 9.99 -13.66 0.22
CA ARG A 205 8.79 -13.36 -0.57
C ARG A 205 9.07 -12.38 -1.72
N MET A 206 9.84 -11.33 -1.47
CA MET A 206 10.25 -10.38 -2.51
C MET A 206 11.01 -11.08 -3.64
N LYS A 207 11.91 -12.00 -3.30
CA LYS A 207 12.62 -12.83 -4.29
C LYS A 207 11.64 -13.67 -5.13
N ASN A 208 10.68 -14.30 -4.48
CA ASN A 208 9.66 -15.10 -5.17
C ASN A 208 8.79 -14.25 -6.11
N ASP A 209 8.36 -13.06 -5.67
CA ASP A 209 7.57 -12.14 -6.48
C ASP A 209 8.35 -11.64 -7.72
N TRP A 210 9.68 -11.56 -7.61
CA TRP A 210 10.55 -11.12 -8.71
C TRP A 210 11.06 -12.26 -9.59
N ALA A 211 10.95 -13.50 -9.18
CA ALA A 211 11.43 -14.67 -9.95
C ALA A 211 10.80 -14.77 -11.36
N GLY A 212 9.54 -14.31 -11.52
CA GLY A 212 8.83 -14.25 -12.80
C GLY A 212 8.98 -12.93 -13.56
N ALA A 213 9.84 -11.98 -13.09
CA ALA A 213 10.05 -10.72 -13.79
C ALA A 213 10.93 -10.89 -15.04
N ALA A 214 10.81 -9.96 -15.98
CA ALA A 214 11.69 -9.87 -17.15
C ALA A 214 13.08 -9.34 -16.75
N LEU A 215 13.91 -10.21 -16.14
CA LEU A 215 15.22 -9.86 -15.58
C LEU A 215 16.34 -10.10 -16.60
N GLY A 216 17.27 -9.16 -16.69
CA GLY A 216 18.57 -9.35 -17.32
C GLY A 216 19.47 -10.28 -16.49
N GLU A 217 20.59 -10.72 -17.06
CA GLU A 217 21.52 -11.66 -16.38
C GLU A 217 22.04 -11.11 -15.05
N ARG A 218 22.47 -9.84 -15.01
CA ARG A 218 22.93 -9.19 -13.78
C ARG A 218 21.85 -9.16 -12.69
N GLN A 219 20.61 -8.91 -13.05
CA GLN A 219 19.50 -8.89 -12.10
C GLN A 219 19.17 -10.30 -11.59
N ARG A 220 19.23 -11.32 -12.45
CA ARG A 220 19.06 -12.73 -12.03
C ARG A 220 20.13 -13.14 -11.01
N THR A 221 21.39 -12.79 -11.25
CA THR A 221 22.48 -13.02 -10.32
C THR A 221 22.22 -12.27 -9.00
N ALA A 222 21.89 -10.99 -9.07
CA ALA A 222 21.58 -10.18 -7.89
C ALA A 222 20.41 -10.78 -7.08
N LEU A 223 19.34 -11.27 -7.73
CA LEU A 223 18.19 -11.87 -7.07
C LEU A 223 18.56 -13.07 -6.18
N VAL A 224 19.54 -13.85 -6.60
CA VAL A 224 20.06 -14.99 -5.80
C VAL A 224 20.91 -14.50 -4.64
N GLU A 225 21.79 -13.53 -4.89
CA GLU A 225 22.81 -13.08 -3.94
C GLU A 225 22.31 -12.19 -2.82
N VAL A 226 21.35 -11.28 -3.10
CA VAL A 226 20.87 -10.30 -2.11
C VAL A 226 20.36 -10.99 -0.83
N ARG A 227 20.68 -10.41 0.30
CA ARG A 227 20.34 -10.93 1.64
C ARG A 227 19.50 -9.96 2.44
N THR A 228 19.48 -8.70 2.04
CA THR A 228 18.77 -7.64 2.75
C THR A 228 17.81 -6.89 1.83
N ILE A 229 16.78 -6.26 2.43
CA ILE A 229 15.85 -5.41 1.67
C ILE A 229 16.59 -4.25 1.03
N TRP A 230 17.55 -3.65 1.73
CA TRP A 230 18.37 -2.57 1.16
C TRP A 230 19.13 -3.03 -0.09
N GLU A 231 19.83 -4.19 -0.02
CA GLU A 231 20.52 -4.76 -1.18
C GLU A 231 19.56 -5.11 -2.32
N PHE A 232 18.38 -5.59 -1.98
CA PHE A 232 17.33 -5.89 -2.96
C PHE A 232 16.90 -4.62 -3.69
N ASP A 233 16.65 -3.56 -2.95
CA ASP A 233 16.25 -2.27 -3.51
C ASP A 233 17.40 -1.64 -4.31
N ASP A 234 18.64 -1.74 -3.85
CA ASP A 234 19.82 -1.16 -4.50
C ASP A 234 20.19 -1.88 -5.81
N ARG A 235 20.11 -3.22 -5.82
CA ARG A 235 20.58 -4.02 -6.94
C ARG A 235 19.49 -4.44 -7.93
N LEU A 236 18.22 -4.34 -7.53
CA LEU A 236 17.07 -4.76 -8.35
C LEU A 236 16.07 -3.63 -8.56
N VAL A 237 15.43 -3.11 -7.51
CA VAL A 237 14.35 -2.13 -7.65
C VAL A 237 14.85 -0.83 -8.24
N ALA A 238 15.89 -0.25 -7.68
CA ALA A 238 16.40 1.06 -8.08
C ALA A 238 16.93 1.07 -9.53
N PRO A 239 17.79 0.11 -9.95
CA PRO A 239 18.26 0.08 -11.34
C PRO A 239 17.15 -0.23 -12.34
N ALA A 240 16.19 -1.12 -12.00
CA ALA A 240 15.10 -1.50 -12.90
C ALA A 240 14.13 -0.33 -13.18
N ASN A 241 14.10 0.68 -12.30
CA ASN A 241 13.16 1.81 -12.38
C ASN A 241 13.86 3.18 -12.55
N GLY A 242 15.16 3.18 -12.89
CA GLY A 242 15.90 4.39 -13.23
C GLY A 242 16.39 5.24 -12.06
N PHE A 243 16.22 4.78 -10.81
CA PHE A 243 16.71 5.49 -9.62
C PHE A 243 18.23 5.33 -9.42
N GLY A 244 18.83 4.31 -10.01
CA GLY A 244 20.26 3.99 -9.90
C GLY A 244 20.62 3.33 -8.58
N THR A 245 20.34 3.95 -7.43
CA THR A 245 20.65 3.44 -6.08
C THR A 245 19.41 3.38 -5.17
N ALA A 246 19.47 2.55 -4.11
CA ALA A 246 18.42 2.52 -3.09
C ALA A 246 18.21 3.87 -2.42
N ASP A 247 19.27 4.62 -2.16
CA ASP A 247 19.19 5.92 -1.49
C ASP A 247 18.41 6.94 -2.34
N ASN A 248 18.63 6.96 -3.65
CA ASN A 248 17.84 7.79 -4.57
C ASN A 248 16.39 7.32 -4.60
N TYR A 249 16.15 6.01 -4.73
CA TYR A 249 14.80 5.44 -4.68
C TYR A 249 14.06 5.85 -3.40
N TYR A 250 14.70 5.70 -2.25
CA TYR A 250 14.10 6.07 -0.97
C TYR A 250 13.84 7.58 -0.87
N THR A 251 14.78 8.40 -1.34
CA THR A 251 14.63 9.85 -1.34
C THR A 251 13.47 10.29 -2.24
N GLU A 252 13.36 9.73 -3.44
CA GLU A 252 12.36 10.15 -4.41
C GLU A 252 10.95 9.62 -4.09
N CYS A 253 10.86 8.40 -3.53
CA CYS A 253 9.58 7.71 -3.35
C CYS A 253 9.03 7.75 -1.92
N SER A 254 9.76 8.33 -0.94
CA SER A 254 9.26 8.47 0.43
C SER A 254 8.08 9.43 0.51
N GLY A 255 6.97 8.94 1.07
CA GLY A 255 5.72 9.68 1.17
C GLY A 255 5.83 10.98 1.98
N ALA A 256 6.69 11.04 3.01
CA ALA A 256 6.87 12.22 3.85
C ALA A 256 7.18 13.49 3.04
N ARG A 257 7.90 13.35 1.92
CA ARG A 257 8.27 14.46 1.05
C ARG A 257 7.06 15.13 0.38
N VAL A 258 6.04 14.36 0.06
CA VAL A 258 4.87 14.84 -0.69
C VAL A 258 3.72 15.31 0.21
N LEU A 259 3.72 14.94 1.50
CA LEU A 259 2.63 15.26 2.42
C LEU A 259 2.26 16.76 2.46
N PRO A 260 3.21 17.71 2.49
CA PRO A 260 2.85 19.13 2.57
C PRO A 260 2.05 19.64 1.37
N GLY A 261 2.22 19.01 0.19
CA GLY A 261 1.59 19.41 -1.07
C GLY A 261 0.30 18.67 -1.41
N LEU A 262 -0.15 17.71 -0.62
CA LEU A 262 -1.34 16.93 -0.94
C LEU A 262 -2.62 17.79 -0.89
N LYS A 263 -3.43 17.67 -1.93
CA LYS A 263 -4.67 18.44 -2.09
C LYS A 263 -5.93 17.64 -1.68
N ILE A 264 -5.84 16.32 -1.63
CA ILE A 264 -6.95 15.42 -1.34
C ILE A 264 -7.02 15.16 0.18
N PRO A 265 -8.19 15.26 0.81
CA PRO A 265 -8.37 14.86 2.21
C PRO A 265 -7.85 13.45 2.44
N THR A 266 -6.87 13.29 3.33
CA THR A 266 -6.19 12.01 3.53
C THR A 266 -6.11 11.68 5.03
N LEU A 267 -6.72 10.56 5.42
CA LEU A 267 -6.60 9.97 6.75
C LEU A 267 -5.37 9.07 6.78
N MET A 268 -4.45 9.31 7.71
CA MET A 268 -3.21 8.56 7.85
C MET A 268 -3.19 7.78 9.16
N ILE A 269 -3.55 6.49 9.08
CA ILE A 269 -3.64 5.59 10.23
C ILE A 269 -2.30 4.89 10.44
N HIS A 270 -1.77 4.96 11.67
CA HIS A 270 -0.56 4.24 12.05
C HIS A 270 -0.59 3.81 13.52
N ALA A 271 -0.02 2.64 13.80
CA ALA A 271 0.13 2.12 15.16
C ALA A 271 1.51 2.47 15.72
N ALA A 272 1.57 3.08 16.90
CA ALA A 272 2.84 3.49 17.51
C ALA A 272 3.75 2.30 17.87
N ASN A 273 3.19 1.11 18.01
CA ASN A 273 3.90 -0.14 18.33
C ASN A 273 4.15 -1.03 17.09
N ASP A 274 4.00 -0.49 15.87
CA ASP A 274 4.29 -1.23 14.63
C ASP A 274 5.75 -1.74 14.65
N PRO A 275 5.99 -3.05 14.47
CA PRO A 275 7.34 -3.60 14.51
C PRO A 275 8.20 -3.21 13.32
N TRP A 276 7.59 -2.88 12.18
CA TRP A 276 8.29 -2.65 10.90
C TRP A 276 8.43 -1.18 10.56
N ILE A 277 7.39 -0.38 10.81
CA ILE A 277 7.32 1.03 10.43
C ILE A 277 7.47 1.89 11.68
N PRO A 278 8.59 2.63 11.82
CA PRO A 278 8.85 3.40 13.02
C PRO A 278 7.86 4.55 13.21
N ALA A 279 7.21 4.62 14.37
CA ALA A 279 6.34 5.74 14.70
C ALA A 279 7.06 7.10 14.71
N LYS A 280 8.40 7.11 14.85
CA LYS A 280 9.18 8.36 14.81
C LYS A 280 9.06 9.07 13.47
N SER A 281 8.94 8.34 12.35
CA SER A 281 8.73 8.94 11.03
C SER A 281 7.42 9.74 10.99
N TYR A 282 6.37 9.22 11.58
CA TYR A 282 5.07 9.91 11.69
C TYR A 282 5.11 11.08 12.67
N ARG A 283 5.84 10.95 13.80
CA ARG A 283 5.98 12.01 14.79
C ARG A 283 6.84 13.20 14.29
N ALA A 284 7.68 12.95 13.30
CA ALA A 284 8.53 13.98 12.68
C ALA A 284 7.77 14.84 11.66
N VAL A 285 6.57 14.45 11.24
CA VAL A 285 5.76 15.20 10.29
C VAL A 285 5.12 16.41 10.98
N ASP A 286 5.25 17.58 10.39
CA ASP A 286 4.46 18.75 10.75
C ASP A 286 3.06 18.61 10.15
N TRP A 287 2.15 18.01 10.92
CA TRP A 287 0.77 17.76 10.50
C TRP A 287 -0.05 19.03 10.33
N ASP A 288 0.37 20.13 10.92
CA ASP A 288 -0.34 21.41 10.85
C ASP A 288 0.00 22.18 9.57
N SER A 289 1.07 21.79 8.88
CA SER A 289 1.46 22.36 7.59
C SER A 289 0.45 22.11 6.47
N ASN A 290 -0.42 21.08 6.59
CA ASN A 290 -1.42 20.75 5.57
C ASN A 290 -2.75 20.34 6.19
N ALA A 291 -3.77 21.19 6.05
CA ALA A 291 -5.13 20.97 6.57
C ALA A 291 -5.88 19.78 5.92
N LYS A 292 -5.36 19.23 4.83
CA LYS A 292 -5.94 18.05 4.17
C LYS A 292 -5.51 16.73 4.84
N LEU A 293 -4.53 16.77 5.73
CA LEU A 293 -4.04 15.57 6.41
C LEU A 293 -4.68 15.41 7.78
N THR A 294 -5.16 14.22 8.06
CA THR A 294 -5.67 13.82 9.38
C THR A 294 -4.86 12.65 9.90
N PRO A 295 -3.88 12.85 10.82
CA PRO A 295 -3.15 11.76 11.41
C PRO A 295 -3.98 11.05 12.49
N LEU A 296 -4.01 9.72 12.44
CA LEU A 296 -4.55 8.85 13.48
C LEU A 296 -3.45 7.92 13.98
N LEU A 297 -2.71 8.37 15.00
CA LEU A 297 -1.63 7.61 15.62
C LEU A 297 -2.17 6.85 16.83
N ALA A 298 -2.58 5.60 16.62
CA ALA A 298 -3.02 4.73 17.70
C ALA A 298 -1.85 4.30 18.58
N SER A 299 -2.06 4.20 19.91
CA SER A 299 -1.04 3.73 20.85
C SER A 299 -0.66 2.27 20.61
N GLY A 300 -1.54 1.48 20.00
CA GLY A 300 -1.33 0.09 19.61
C GLY A 300 -2.20 -0.29 18.41
N GLY A 301 -1.76 -1.34 17.70
CA GLY A 301 -2.44 -1.88 16.54
C GLY A 301 -1.90 -3.25 16.17
#